data_f6f4c658789e9327565f740289f7c73b
#
_entry.id   f6f4c658789e9327565f740289f7c73b
#
_cell.length_a   1.000
_cell.length_b   1.000
_cell.length_c   1.000
_cell.angle_alpha   90.00
_cell.angle_beta   90.00
_cell.angle_gamma   90.00
#
_symmetry.space_group_name_H-M   'P 1'
#
loop_
_entity.id
_entity.type
_entity.pdbx_description
1 polymer ?
#
loop_
_entity_poly.entity_id
_entity_poly.type
_entity_poly.pdbx_seq_one_letter_code
_entity_poly.pdbx_strand_id
1 'polypeptide(L)'
;GMILGEIGDIHRFSSPNKLLAYAGLDPSVYQSGNFQAKKTRMSKRGSKVLRYALVNAAHNVVKNNATFKAYYEAKMAEGRTHYNALGHCAGKLVRIIWKMMTDNVEFNLD
;
A
#
# COMPACT_ATOMS: atom_id res chain seq x y z
N GLY A 1 2.31 -4.81 -15.33
CA GLY A 1 2.40 -3.42 -15.04
C GLY A 1 3.58 -3.10 -14.15
N MET A 2 3.71 -1.82 -13.84
CA MET A 2 4.84 -1.35 -13.04
C MET A 2 4.89 -2.00 -11.66
N ILE A 3 3.75 -2.14 -11.01
CA ILE A 3 3.71 -2.71 -9.66
C ILE A 3 4.19 -4.15 -9.67
N LEU A 4 3.65 -4.96 -10.56
CA LEU A 4 4.01 -6.37 -10.62
C LEU A 4 5.47 -6.56 -11.03
N GLY A 5 5.96 -5.72 -11.94
CA GLY A 5 7.35 -5.79 -12.34
C GLY A 5 8.30 -5.44 -11.21
N GLU A 6 7.93 -4.45 -10.40
CA GLU A 6 8.77 -4.03 -9.29
C GLU A 6 8.76 -5.03 -8.14
N ILE A 7 7.63 -5.71 -7.93
CA ILE A 7 7.53 -6.74 -6.90
C ILE A 7 8.38 -7.97 -7.28
N GLY A 8 8.36 -8.33 -8.57
CA GLY A 8 9.04 -9.54 -9.03
C GLY A 8 8.35 -10.78 -8.50
N ASP A 9 9.10 -11.66 -7.85
CA ASP A 9 8.53 -12.87 -7.27
C ASP A 9 7.90 -12.56 -5.92
N ILE A 10 6.58 -12.74 -5.84
CA ILE A 10 5.83 -12.47 -4.63
C ILE A 10 6.32 -13.32 -3.45
N HIS A 11 6.89 -14.49 -3.74
CA HIS A 11 7.31 -15.42 -2.69
C HIS A 11 8.55 -14.94 -1.92
N ARG A 12 9.24 -13.91 -2.41
CA ARG A 12 10.35 -13.34 -1.65
C ARG A 12 9.88 -12.58 -0.42
N PHE A 13 8.58 -12.33 -0.30
CA PHE A 13 7.99 -11.71 0.88
C PHE A 13 7.19 -12.77 1.64
N SER A 14 7.32 -12.78 2.96
CA SER A 14 6.64 -13.79 3.77
C SER A 14 5.20 -13.40 4.13
N SER A 15 4.83 -12.13 3.91
CA SER A 15 3.50 -11.64 4.22
C SER A 15 3.24 -10.32 3.50
N PRO A 16 1.98 -9.91 3.40
CA PRO A 16 1.66 -8.60 2.82
C PRO A 16 2.33 -7.46 3.58
N ASN A 17 2.48 -7.58 4.90
CA ASN A 17 3.13 -6.53 5.68
C ASN A 17 4.59 -6.36 5.30
N LYS A 18 5.27 -7.43 4.94
CA LYS A 18 6.65 -7.35 4.48
C LYS A 18 6.75 -6.60 3.16
N LEU A 19 5.78 -6.84 2.28
CA LEU A 19 5.73 -6.11 1.01
C LEU A 19 5.45 -4.62 1.24
N LEU A 20 4.54 -4.31 2.16
CA LEU A 20 4.26 -2.92 2.51
C LEU A 20 5.48 -2.23 3.10
N ALA A 21 6.22 -2.94 3.96
CA ALA A 21 7.43 -2.38 4.54
C ALA A 21 8.47 -2.10 3.46
N TYR A 22 8.59 -2.99 2.49
CA TYR A 22 9.51 -2.79 1.37
C TYR A 22 9.14 -1.53 0.57
N ALA A 23 7.84 -1.28 0.42
CA ALA A 23 7.37 -0.08 -0.29
C ALA A 23 7.40 1.17 0.60
N GLY A 24 7.71 1.03 1.89
CA GLY A 24 7.71 2.16 2.79
C GLY A 24 6.32 2.60 3.21
N LEU A 25 5.36 1.68 3.19
CA LEU A 25 3.96 1.98 3.48
C LEU A 25 3.43 1.20 4.68
N ASP A 26 4.31 0.73 5.56
CA ASP A 26 3.91 0.00 6.74
C ASP A 26 3.10 0.91 7.67
N PRO A 27 1.83 0.59 7.96
CA PRO A 27 1.00 1.45 8.81
C PRO A 27 1.57 1.68 10.20
N SER A 28 2.33 0.74 10.74
CA SER A 28 2.91 0.90 12.06
C SER A 28 3.87 2.09 12.12
N VAL A 29 4.48 2.44 11.00
CA VAL A 29 5.38 3.59 10.92
C VAL A 29 4.58 4.89 10.93
N TYR A 30 3.42 4.91 10.27
CA TYR A 30 2.60 6.11 10.21
C TYR A 30 1.99 6.47 11.55
N GLN A 31 1.76 5.48 12.41
CA GLN A 31 1.13 5.71 13.70
C GLN A 31 2.14 6.02 14.79
N SER A 32 3.42 5.91 14.47
CA SER A 32 4.49 6.16 15.39
C SER A 32 4.81 7.65 15.45
N GLY A 33 5.15 8.16 16.63
CA GLY A 33 5.63 9.53 16.76
C GLY A 33 7.00 9.74 16.14
N ASN A 34 7.68 8.67 15.79
CA ASN A 34 9.00 8.72 15.18
C ASN A 34 8.95 8.51 13.67
N PHE A 35 7.82 8.81 13.08
CA PHE A 35 7.59 8.55 11.67
C PHE A 35 8.71 9.07 10.77
N GLN A 36 9.16 10.28 10.99
CA GLN A 36 10.13 10.88 10.09
C GLN A 36 11.49 10.19 10.13
N ALA A 37 11.98 9.85 11.31
CA ALA A 37 13.25 9.15 11.43
C ALA A 37 13.19 7.78 10.79
N LYS A 38 12.10 7.06 11.03
CA LYS A 38 11.91 5.74 10.45
C LYS A 38 11.70 5.81 8.94
N LYS A 39 11.01 6.85 8.48
CA LYS A 39 10.80 7.06 7.07
C LYS A 39 12.12 7.21 6.32
N THR A 40 13.02 8.00 6.88
CA THR A 40 14.33 8.20 6.26
C THR A 40 15.09 6.88 6.13
N ARG A 41 15.07 6.08 7.19
CA ARG A 41 15.75 4.79 7.19
C ARG A 41 15.14 3.84 6.17
N MET A 42 13.81 3.77 6.13
CA MET A 42 13.11 2.88 5.21
C MET A 42 13.30 3.28 3.77
N SER A 43 13.41 4.57 3.50
CA SER A 43 13.65 5.04 2.14
C SER A 43 14.96 4.55 1.56
N LYS A 44 15.93 4.24 2.40
CA LYS A 44 17.20 3.70 1.97
C LYS A 44 17.12 2.20 1.68
N ARG A 45 16.15 1.50 2.26
CA ARG A 45 16.05 0.04 2.15
C ARG A 45 14.93 -0.41 1.22
N GLY A 46 13.90 0.41 1.07
CA GLY A 46 12.73 0.04 0.32
C GLY A 46 12.74 0.58 -1.08
N SER A 47 11.70 0.27 -1.82
CA SER A 47 11.55 0.72 -3.19
C SER A 47 10.70 1.98 -3.25
N LYS A 48 11.31 3.09 -3.61
CA LYS A 48 10.58 4.34 -3.83
C LYS A 48 9.69 4.25 -5.05
N VAL A 49 10.12 3.49 -6.04
CA VAL A 49 9.34 3.29 -7.27
C VAL A 49 8.05 2.55 -6.94
N LEU A 50 8.15 1.49 -6.16
CA LEU A 50 6.98 0.72 -5.75
C LEU A 50 6.03 1.56 -4.91
N ARG A 51 6.57 2.34 -3.97
CA ARG A 51 5.74 3.20 -3.13
C ARG A 51 4.96 4.19 -3.99
N TYR A 52 5.65 4.84 -4.92
CA TYR A 52 5.01 5.81 -5.81
C TYR A 52 3.91 5.16 -6.63
N ALA A 53 4.19 3.99 -7.19
CA ALA A 53 3.23 3.28 -8.00
C ALA A 53 2.01 2.85 -7.20
N LEU A 54 2.22 2.35 -5.96
CA LEU A 54 1.12 1.93 -5.11
C LEU A 54 0.24 3.09 -4.66
N VAL A 55 0.85 4.22 -4.31
CA VAL A 55 0.08 5.39 -3.90
C VAL A 55 -0.74 5.92 -5.07
N ASN A 56 -0.15 5.98 -6.26
CA ASN A 56 -0.88 6.39 -7.45
C ASN A 56 -2.02 5.43 -7.79
N ALA A 57 -1.77 4.14 -7.67
CA ALA A 57 -2.81 3.14 -7.91
C ALA A 57 -3.94 3.30 -6.90
N ALA A 58 -3.60 3.52 -5.62
CA ALA A 58 -4.61 3.73 -4.60
C ALA A 58 -5.45 4.97 -4.90
N HIS A 59 -4.81 6.04 -5.33
CA HIS A 59 -5.53 7.27 -5.68
C HIS A 59 -6.54 7.02 -6.79
N ASN A 60 -6.13 6.28 -7.83
CA ASN A 60 -7.03 5.97 -8.93
C ASN A 60 -8.16 5.02 -8.51
N VAL A 61 -7.86 4.04 -7.68
CA VAL A 61 -8.87 3.10 -7.21
C VAL A 61 -9.89 3.80 -6.33
N VAL A 62 -9.45 4.73 -5.48
CA VAL A 62 -10.37 5.52 -4.65
C VAL A 62 -11.37 6.29 -5.52
N LYS A 63 -10.90 6.82 -6.65
CA LYS A 63 -11.79 7.56 -7.54
C LYS A 63 -12.81 6.68 -8.24
N ASN A 64 -12.45 5.44 -8.54
CA ASN A 64 -13.22 4.60 -9.46
C ASN A 64 -13.86 3.38 -8.82
N ASN A 65 -13.64 3.14 -7.55
CA ASN A 65 -14.16 1.95 -6.87
C ASN A 65 -14.87 2.39 -5.58
N ALA A 66 -16.16 2.07 -5.47
CA ALA A 66 -16.98 2.51 -4.35
C ALA A 66 -16.47 2.01 -3.01
N THR A 67 -15.99 0.78 -2.96
CA THR A 67 -15.48 0.19 -1.72
C THR A 67 -14.25 0.94 -1.23
N PHE A 68 -13.30 1.22 -2.11
CA PHE A 68 -12.11 1.96 -1.74
C PHE A 68 -12.41 3.41 -1.41
N LYS A 69 -13.37 4.00 -2.11
CA LYS A 69 -13.79 5.38 -1.81
C LYS A 69 -14.36 5.46 -0.40
N ALA A 70 -15.22 4.51 -0.03
CA ALA A 70 -15.79 4.48 1.31
C ALA A 70 -14.71 4.26 2.36
N TYR A 71 -13.75 3.39 2.07
CA TYR A 71 -12.65 3.13 2.98
C TYR A 71 -11.80 4.38 3.19
N TYR A 72 -11.50 5.07 2.09
CA TYR A 72 -10.75 6.33 2.15
C TYR A 72 -11.48 7.36 2.99
N GLU A 73 -12.78 7.53 2.76
CA GLU A 73 -13.57 8.52 3.48
C GLU A 73 -13.65 8.19 4.96
N ALA A 74 -13.73 6.90 5.31
CA ALA A 74 -13.70 6.49 6.70
C ALA A 74 -12.40 6.88 7.37
N LYS A 75 -11.28 6.71 6.67
CA LYS A 75 -9.98 7.09 7.21
C LYS A 75 -9.87 8.60 7.38
N MET A 76 -10.39 9.37 6.44
CA MET A 76 -10.43 10.83 6.57
C MET A 76 -11.28 11.25 7.77
N ALA A 77 -12.39 10.54 8.01
CA ALA A 77 -13.26 10.85 9.14
C ALA A 77 -12.56 10.58 10.48
N GLU A 78 -11.54 9.75 10.50
CA GLU A 78 -10.74 9.52 11.71
C GLU A 78 -9.76 10.67 12.00
N GLY A 79 -9.73 11.69 11.14
CA GLY A 79 -8.84 12.82 11.31
C GLY A 79 -7.47 12.65 10.65
N ARG A 80 -7.32 11.64 9.79
CA ARG A 80 -6.05 11.39 9.11
C ARG A 80 -5.85 12.37 7.97
N THR A 81 -4.57 12.60 7.61
CA THR A 81 -4.27 13.41 6.44
C THR A 81 -4.62 12.64 5.18
N HIS A 82 -4.74 13.38 4.08
CA HIS A 82 -5.00 12.77 2.77
C HIS A 82 -3.95 11.70 2.44
N TYR A 83 -2.67 12.03 2.61
CA TYR A 83 -1.60 11.09 2.29
C TYR A 83 -1.66 9.84 3.18
N ASN A 84 -1.93 10.03 4.47
CA ASN A 84 -2.05 8.89 5.39
C ASN A 84 -3.23 8.00 4.99
N ALA A 85 -4.36 8.61 4.64
CA ALA A 85 -5.54 7.84 4.21
C ALA A 85 -5.23 7.06 2.92
N LEU A 86 -4.51 7.67 1.97
CA LEU A 86 -4.09 6.96 0.77
C LEU A 86 -3.14 5.82 1.08
N GLY A 87 -2.27 6.00 2.07
CA GLY A 87 -1.39 4.92 2.50
C GLY A 87 -2.16 3.71 3.00
N HIS A 88 -3.23 3.94 3.76
CA HIS A 88 -4.10 2.85 4.20
C HIS A 88 -4.81 2.18 3.03
N CYS A 89 -5.23 2.96 2.04
CA CYS A 89 -5.84 2.39 0.84
C CYS A 89 -4.83 1.56 0.05
N ALA A 90 -3.60 2.02 -0.03
CA ALA A 90 -2.53 1.25 -0.67
C ALA A 90 -2.31 -0.07 0.06
N GLY A 91 -2.36 -0.05 1.39
CA GLY A 91 -2.25 -1.26 2.18
C GLY A 91 -3.35 -2.27 1.88
N LYS A 92 -4.59 -1.77 1.77
CA LYS A 92 -5.71 -2.61 1.40
C LYS A 92 -5.51 -3.21 0.01
N LEU A 93 -5.04 -2.39 -0.92
CA LEU A 93 -4.78 -2.85 -2.28
C LEU A 93 -3.67 -3.91 -2.30
N VAL A 94 -2.61 -3.71 -1.54
CA VAL A 94 -1.51 -4.68 -1.46
C VAL A 94 -2.00 -6.03 -0.93
N ARG A 95 -2.87 -6.01 0.08
CA ARG A 95 -3.39 -7.26 0.63
C ARG A 95 -4.21 -8.02 -0.41
N ILE A 96 -4.96 -7.31 -1.25
CA ILE A 96 -5.71 -7.93 -2.33
C ILE A 96 -4.75 -8.51 -3.38
N ILE A 97 -3.76 -7.72 -3.77
CA ILE A 97 -2.75 -8.19 -4.76
C ILE A 97 -2.02 -9.42 -4.22
N TRP A 98 -1.61 -9.37 -2.95
CA TRP A 98 -0.94 -10.49 -2.32
C TRP A 98 -1.76 -11.76 -2.41
N LYS A 99 -3.04 -11.67 -2.02
CA LYS A 99 -3.90 -12.84 -2.02
C LYS A 99 -4.09 -13.39 -3.42
N MET A 100 -4.29 -12.51 -4.40
CA MET A 100 -4.49 -12.96 -5.76
C MET A 100 -3.24 -13.62 -6.34
N MET A 101 -2.07 -13.07 -6.06
CA MET A 101 -0.84 -13.63 -6.59
C MET A 101 -0.49 -14.96 -5.92
N THR A 102 -0.72 -15.07 -4.62
CA THR A 102 -0.41 -16.31 -3.90
C THR A 102 -1.42 -17.41 -4.17
N ASP A 103 -2.69 -17.04 -4.41
CA ASP A 103 -3.74 -17.98 -4.74
C ASP A 103 -3.83 -18.27 -6.24
N ASN A 104 -3.02 -17.56 -7.03
CA ASN A 104 -3.02 -17.69 -8.47
C ASN A 104 -4.39 -17.41 -9.08
N VAL A 105 -5.06 -16.38 -8.57
CA VAL A 105 -6.40 -15.98 -8.98
C VAL A 105 -6.32 -14.71 -9.82
N GLU A 106 -7.23 -14.57 -10.77
CA GLU A 106 -7.29 -13.38 -11.60
C GLU A 106 -7.61 -12.16 -10.77
N PHE A 107 -6.98 -11.02 -11.10
CA PHE A 107 -7.15 -9.78 -10.36
C PHE A 107 -8.57 -9.23 -10.56
N ASN A 108 -9.29 -9.05 -9.45
CA ASN A 108 -10.65 -8.55 -9.47
C ASN A 108 -10.90 -7.75 -8.19
N LEU A 109 -11.23 -6.46 -8.36
CA LEU A 109 -11.49 -5.57 -7.23
C LEU A 109 -12.93 -5.63 -6.77
N ASP A 110 -13.81 -6.17 -7.58
CA ASP A 110 -15.22 -6.30 -7.25
C ASP A 110 -15.53 -7.63 -6.61
#